data_95b224dd965035b387441c66972768f5
#
_entry.id   95b224dd965035b387441c66972768f5
#
_cell.length_a   1.000
_cell.length_b   1.000
_cell.length_c   1.000
_cell.angle_alpha   90.00
_cell.angle_beta   90.00
_cell.angle_gamma   90.00
#
_symmetry.space_group_name_H-M   'P 1'
#
loop_
_entity.id
_entity.type
_entity.pdbx_description
1 polymer ?
#
loop_
_entity_poly.entity_id
_entity_poly.type
_entity_poly.pdbx_seq_one_letter_code
_entity_poly.pdbx_strand_id
1 'polypeptide(L)'
;GEQFELPLEYLRVFSPSAEVQGHGGGEGVLVPAKETVNIDQIEPVGRYAVRLVFDDGHNTGLYTWPILYDLGVNYESNWRRYLTRLEEAGHRRSSAEPNDRSQEHERQ
;
A
#
# COMPACT_ATOMS: atom_id res chain seq x y z
N GLY A 1 -10.71 -3.12 20.47
CA GLY A 1 -9.83 -2.46 19.56
C GLY A 1 -10.47 -2.06 18.28
N GLU A 2 -9.79 -1.24 17.56
CA GLU A 2 -10.29 -0.77 16.29
C GLU A 2 -9.90 -1.72 15.18
N GLN A 3 -10.76 -1.80 14.20
CA GLN A 3 -10.49 -2.60 13.02
C GLN A 3 -10.37 -1.70 11.82
N PHE A 4 -9.34 -1.98 10.99
CA PHE A 4 -9.14 -1.27 9.74
C PHE A 4 -9.06 -2.29 8.62
N GLU A 5 -9.65 -1.95 7.48
CA GLU A 5 -9.48 -2.74 6.28
C GLU A 5 -8.57 -1.98 5.35
N LEU A 6 -7.33 -2.43 5.25
CA LEU A 6 -6.33 -1.72 4.48
C LEU A 6 -6.02 -2.49 3.21
N PRO A 7 -6.23 -1.86 2.04
CA PRO A 7 -5.93 -2.52 0.78
C PRO A 7 -4.45 -2.88 0.67
N LEU A 8 -4.16 -3.97 -0.01
CA LEU A 8 -2.78 -4.42 -0.16
C LEU A 8 -1.94 -3.40 -0.93
N GLU A 9 -2.51 -2.80 -1.95
CA GLU A 9 -1.81 -1.76 -2.69
C GLU A 9 -1.40 -0.62 -1.76
N TYR A 10 -2.30 -0.21 -0.88
CA TYR A 10 -2.01 0.87 0.06
C TYR A 10 -0.86 0.49 0.98
N LEU A 11 -0.89 -0.72 1.54
CA LEU A 11 0.18 -1.17 2.41
C LEU A 11 1.51 -1.23 1.67
N ARG A 12 1.47 -1.61 0.39
CA ARG A 12 2.70 -1.72 -0.40
C ARG A 12 3.30 -0.35 -0.70
N VAL A 13 2.47 0.59 -1.15
CA VAL A 13 3.01 1.89 -1.56
C VAL A 13 3.37 2.78 -0.38
N PHE A 14 2.85 2.47 0.80
CA PHE A 14 3.21 3.21 2.01
C PHE A 14 4.07 2.38 2.95
N SER A 15 4.80 1.41 2.39
CA SER A 15 5.67 0.57 3.19
C SER A 15 6.65 1.42 4.01
N PRO A 16 6.91 1.03 5.26
CA PRO A 16 7.89 1.76 6.09
C PRO A 16 9.33 1.44 5.74
N SER A 17 9.55 0.61 4.73
CA SER A 17 10.90 0.28 4.30
C SER A 17 11.61 1.53 3.77
N ALA A 18 12.93 1.58 3.98
CA ALA A 18 13.72 2.68 3.45
C ALA A 18 13.65 2.74 1.92
N GLU A 19 13.38 1.61 1.28
CA GLU A 19 13.23 1.59 -0.18
C GLU A 19 12.06 2.46 -0.63
N VAL A 20 11.06 2.64 0.22
CA VAL A 20 9.89 3.43 -0.11
C VAL A 20 9.97 4.80 0.54
N GLN A 21 10.38 4.84 1.80
CA GLN A 21 10.40 6.12 2.53
C GLN A 21 11.52 7.03 2.06
N GLY A 22 12.57 6.47 1.50
CA GLY A 22 13.68 7.27 1.04
C GLY A 22 14.54 7.74 2.19
N HIS A 23 15.41 8.69 1.89
CA HIS A 23 16.31 9.24 2.89
C HIS A 23 16.04 10.73 2.97
N GLY A 24 16.00 11.28 4.11
CA GLY A 24 15.89 12.70 4.25
C GLY A 24 14.49 13.25 4.42
N GLY A 25 13.53 12.41 4.64
CA GLY A 25 12.19 12.87 4.93
C GLY A 25 11.39 13.20 3.69
N GLY A 26 10.28 13.86 3.90
CA GLY A 26 9.37 14.13 2.81
C GLY A 26 8.38 13.01 2.62
N GLU A 27 7.77 12.97 1.45
CA GLU A 27 6.69 12.04 1.20
C GLU A 27 7.14 10.65 0.85
N GLY A 28 8.43 10.46 0.62
CA GLY A 28 8.93 9.18 0.21
C GLY A 28 8.84 9.00 -1.30
N VAL A 29 9.18 7.79 -1.73
CA VAL A 29 9.25 7.46 -3.15
C VAL A 29 7.87 7.11 -3.65
N LEU A 30 7.50 7.63 -4.80
CA LEU A 30 6.24 7.26 -5.44
C LEU A 30 6.41 5.88 -6.07
N VAL A 31 5.53 4.95 -5.70
CA VAL A 31 5.61 3.57 -6.15
C VAL A 31 4.37 3.25 -6.98
N PRO A 32 4.44 3.33 -8.30
CA PRO A 32 3.26 3.09 -9.15
C PRO A 32 3.12 1.62 -9.51
N ALA A 33 1.99 1.30 -10.13
CA ALA A 33 1.74 0.00 -10.77
C ALA A 33 1.71 -1.15 -9.76
N LYS A 34 1.06 -0.94 -8.62
CA LYS A 34 0.95 -1.97 -7.60
C LYS A 34 -0.50 -2.41 -7.38
N GLU A 35 -1.37 -2.15 -8.35
CA GLU A 35 -2.80 -2.45 -8.19
C GLU A 35 -3.09 -3.92 -7.97
N THR A 36 -2.23 -4.80 -8.46
CA THR A 36 -2.46 -6.23 -8.37
C THR A 36 -1.54 -6.95 -7.39
N VAL A 37 -0.83 -6.18 -6.55
CA VAL A 37 0.11 -6.79 -5.61
C VAL A 37 -0.65 -7.59 -4.57
N ASN A 38 -0.06 -8.71 -4.15
CA ASN A 38 -0.61 -9.54 -3.10
C ASN A 38 0.46 -9.79 -2.04
N ILE A 39 0.03 -10.28 -0.89
CA ILE A 39 0.93 -10.65 0.18
C ILE A 39 1.09 -12.16 0.16
N ASP A 40 2.34 -12.62 0.03
CA ASP A 40 2.63 -14.04 0.07
C ASP A 40 2.73 -14.56 1.51
N GLN A 41 3.30 -13.76 2.40
CA GLN A 41 3.49 -14.18 3.78
C GLN A 41 3.40 -12.98 4.71
N ILE A 42 2.92 -13.24 5.92
CA ILE A 42 2.94 -12.27 7.00
C ILE A 42 3.77 -12.89 8.11
N GLU A 43 4.91 -12.28 8.41
CA GLU A 43 5.85 -12.84 9.37
C GLU A 43 5.88 -11.98 10.63
N PRO A 44 5.45 -12.52 11.77
CA PRO A 44 5.55 -11.75 13.02
C PRO A 44 7.01 -11.49 13.37
N VAL A 45 7.28 -10.32 13.90
CA VAL A 45 8.61 -9.97 14.37
C VAL A 45 8.47 -9.57 15.83
N GLY A 46 8.83 -10.47 16.72
CA GLY A 46 8.58 -10.25 18.14
C GLY A 46 7.09 -10.04 18.37
N ARG A 47 6.77 -9.15 19.28
CA ARG A 47 5.38 -8.78 19.55
C ARG A 47 5.05 -7.40 19.07
N TYR A 48 5.98 -6.75 18.38
CA TYR A 48 5.82 -5.33 18.06
C TYR A 48 5.58 -5.03 16.60
N ALA A 49 5.72 -6.01 15.71
CA ALA A 49 5.64 -5.73 14.29
C ALA A 49 5.34 -6.97 13.49
N VAL A 50 4.98 -6.77 12.22
CA VAL A 50 4.92 -7.83 11.24
C VAL A 50 5.71 -7.39 10.02
N ARG A 51 6.33 -8.35 9.38
CA ARG A 51 6.96 -8.14 8.09
C ARG A 51 6.05 -8.68 7.01
N LEU A 52 5.73 -7.87 6.03
CA LEU A 52 4.86 -8.29 4.93
C LEU A 52 5.74 -8.65 3.75
N VAL A 53 5.54 -9.86 3.24
CA VAL A 53 6.28 -10.35 2.08
C VAL A 53 5.33 -10.27 0.89
N PHE A 54 5.57 -9.28 0.05
CA PHE A 54 4.71 -9.03 -1.11
C PHE A 54 5.17 -9.87 -2.30
N ASP A 55 4.24 -10.17 -3.19
CA ASP A 55 4.53 -11.05 -4.32
C ASP A 55 5.34 -10.36 -5.41
N ASP A 56 5.60 -9.06 -5.27
CA ASP A 56 6.46 -8.35 -6.21
C ASP A 56 7.92 -8.33 -5.74
N GLY A 57 8.23 -9.09 -4.71
CA GLY A 57 9.60 -9.18 -4.19
C GLY A 57 9.93 -8.21 -3.08
N HIS A 58 9.04 -7.28 -2.76
CA HIS A 58 9.28 -6.33 -1.68
C HIS A 58 9.02 -7.02 -0.34
N ASN A 59 10.02 -7.10 0.51
CA ASN A 59 9.86 -7.81 1.78
C ASN A 59 10.64 -7.16 2.91
N THR A 60 10.97 -5.86 2.78
CA THR A 60 11.80 -5.20 3.77
C THR A 60 11.01 -4.26 4.68
N GLY A 61 9.70 -4.19 4.54
CA GLY A 61 8.91 -3.30 5.37
C GLY A 61 8.52 -3.96 6.66
N LEU A 62 8.83 -3.30 7.76
CA LEU A 62 8.47 -3.75 9.10
C LEU A 62 7.35 -2.88 9.62
N TYR A 63 6.16 -3.44 9.70
CA TYR A 63 4.96 -2.69 10.07
C TYR A 63 4.72 -2.86 11.56
N THR A 64 5.14 -1.86 12.34
CA THR A 64 4.84 -1.86 13.78
C THR A 64 3.37 -1.54 13.98
N TRP A 65 2.86 -1.87 15.18
CA TRP A 65 1.45 -1.59 15.47
C TRP A 65 1.14 -0.10 15.39
N PRO A 66 1.99 0.81 15.91
CA PRO A 66 1.71 2.24 15.71
C PRO A 66 1.69 2.67 14.26
N ILE A 67 2.57 2.09 13.43
CA ILE A 67 2.58 2.42 12.00
C ILE A 67 1.26 1.95 11.35
N LEU A 68 0.84 0.73 11.67
CA LEU A 68 -0.40 0.22 11.11
C LEU A 68 -1.59 1.05 11.55
N TYR A 69 -1.59 1.46 12.82
CA TYR A 69 -2.67 2.29 13.32
C TYR A 69 -2.70 3.62 12.59
N ASP A 70 -1.54 4.25 12.42
CA ASP A 70 -1.44 5.51 11.72
C ASP A 70 -1.93 5.40 10.29
N LEU A 71 -1.53 4.32 9.60
CA LEU A 71 -1.99 4.10 8.24
C LEU A 71 -3.50 3.93 8.19
N GLY A 72 -4.07 3.25 9.19
CA GLY A 72 -5.51 3.05 9.25
C GLY A 72 -6.26 4.34 9.47
N VAL A 73 -5.80 5.13 10.44
CA VAL A 73 -6.48 6.36 10.79
C VAL A 73 -6.43 7.36 9.63
N ASN A 74 -5.33 7.40 8.91
CA ASN A 74 -5.11 8.38 7.86
C ASN A 74 -5.31 7.83 6.48
N TYR A 75 -6.03 6.73 6.35
CA TYR A 75 -6.16 6.05 5.07
C TYR A 75 -6.71 6.97 3.98
N GLU A 76 -7.81 7.66 4.26
CA GLU A 76 -8.45 8.44 3.21
C GLU A 76 -7.57 9.58 2.72
N SER A 77 -6.94 10.31 3.64
CA SER A 77 -6.10 11.42 3.22
C SER A 77 -4.82 10.93 2.54
N ASN A 78 -4.24 9.85 3.04
CA ASN A 78 -3.04 9.28 2.42
C ASN A 78 -3.34 8.77 1.03
N TRP A 79 -4.47 8.07 0.89
CA TRP A 79 -4.82 7.49 -0.40
C TRP A 79 -5.11 8.58 -1.44
N ARG A 80 -5.82 9.62 -1.02
CA ARG A 80 -6.10 10.73 -1.93
C ARG A 80 -4.81 11.39 -2.39
N ARG A 81 -3.86 11.58 -1.48
CA ARG A 81 -2.58 12.18 -1.84
C ARG A 81 -1.81 11.29 -2.79
N TYR A 82 -1.85 9.97 -2.57
CA TYR A 82 -1.18 9.03 -3.45
C TYR A 82 -1.75 9.11 -4.87
N LEU A 83 -3.07 9.14 -4.99
CA LEU A 83 -3.70 9.23 -6.30
C LEU A 83 -3.33 10.52 -7.00
N THR A 84 -3.27 11.62 -6.26
CA THR A 84 -2.85 12.90 -6.83
C THR A 84 -1.41 12.83 -7.32
N ARG A 85 -0.53 12.22 -6.56
CA ARG A 85 0.86 12.09 -6.98
C ARG A 85 0.99 11.26 -8.24
N LEU A 86 0.21 10.18 -8.35
CA LEU A 86 0.22 9.38 -9.57
C LEU A 86 -0.21 10.21 -10.77
N GLU A 87 -1.26 10.97 -10.60
CA GLU A 87 -1.77 11.78 -11.68
C GLU A 87 -0.75 12.83 -12.10
N GLU A 88 -0.14 13.50 -11.13
CA GLU A 88 0.84 14.53 -11.43
C GLU A 88 2.08 13.97 -12.11
N ALA A 89 2.40 12.72 -11.84
CA ALA A 89 3.56 12.07 -12.45
C ALA A 89 3.23 11.40 -13.78
N GLY A 90 1.97 11.48 -14.22
CA GLY A 90 1.59 10.89 -15.49
C GLY A 90 1.33 9.40 -15.44
N HIS A 91 1.24 8.82 -14.26
CA HIS A 91 0.92 7.40 -14.12
C HIS A 91 -0.57 7.19 -14.07
N ARG A 92 -1.00 6.04 -14.57
CA ARG A 92 -2.40 5.70 -14.58
C ARG A 92 -2.57 4.37 -13.90
N ARG A 93 -3.48 4.31 -12.93
CA ARG A 93 -3.78 3.03 -12.33
C ARG A 93 -4.56 2.19 -13.32
N SER A 94 -4.24 0.89 -13.34
CA SER A 94 -4.95 -0.04 -14.21
C SER A 94 -6.39 -0.16 -13.75
N SER A 95 -7.31 -0.24 -14.69
CA SER A 95 -8.69 -0.50 -14.33
C SER A 95 -8.98 -1.98 -14.25
N ALA A 96 -7.99 -2.81 -14.48
CA ALA A 96 -8.19 -4.24 -14.40
C ALA A 96 -8.18 -4.67 -12.95
N GLU A 97 -9.15 -4.24 -12.21
CA GLU A 97 -9.21 -4.62 -10.86
C GLU A 97 -9.96 -5.84 -10.68
N PRO A 98 -9.57 -6.66 -9.80
CA PRO A 98 -10.31 -7.88 -9.57
C PRO A 98 -11.65 -7.53 -9.12
N ASN A 99 -12.05 -6.69 -9.03
CA ASN A 99 -13.26 -6.40 -8.63
C ASN A 99 -13.89 -5.47 -9.34
N ASP A 100 -13.86 -5.22 -10.00
CA ASP A 100 -14.53 -4.19 -10.61
C ASP A 100 -15.41 -4.44 -11.53
N ARG A 101 -15.56 -4.77 -11.23
CA ARG A 101 -15.94 -4.83 -12.07
C ARG A 101 -16.71 -4.68 -12.49
N SER A 102 -16.95 -4.87 -12.29
CA SER A 102 -17.19 -4.68 -12.86
C SER A 102 -17.61 -4.35 -13.47
N GLN A 103 -17.75 -4.63 -13.45
CA GLN A 103 -17.68 -4.39 -14.10
C GLN A 103 -17.92 -4.33 -14.75
N GLU A 104 -18.21 -4.74 -14.75
CA GLU A 104 -18.05 -4.76 -15.38
C GLU A 104 -18.38 -4.67 -15.96
N HIS A 105 -18.81 -4.93 -16.00
CA HIS A 105 -18.79 -4.89 -16.51
C HIS A 105 -19.09 -4.80 -17.17
N GLU A 106 -19.55 -5.29 -17.23
CA GLU A 106 -19.42 -5.31 -17.78
C GLU A 106 -19.63 -5.28 -18.30
N ARG A 107 -20.05 -5.65 -18.49
CA ARG A 107 -19.80 -5.73 -18.77
C ARG A 107 -19.98 -5.70 -19.21
N GLN A 108 -20.40 -6.16 -19.20
CA GLN A 108 -20.12 -6.26 -19.40
C GLN A 108 -20.14 -6.03 -19.46
#